data_eb5ff743d06027ef5764b3431d6d9ba3
#
_entry.id   eb5ff743d06027ef5764b3431d6d9ba3
#
_cell.length_a   1.000
_cell.length_b   1.000
_cell.length_c   1.000
_cell.angle_alpha   90.00
_cell.angle_beta   90.00
_cell.angle_gamma   90.00
#
_symmetry.space_group_name_H-M   'P 1'
#
loop_
_entity.id
_entity.type
_entity.pdbx_description
1 polymer ?
#
loop_
_entity_poly.entity_id
_entity_poly.type
_entity_poly.pdbx_seq_one_letter_code
_entity_poly.pdbx_strand_id
1 'polypeptide(L)'
;MHVRRAAARWHNGSVSVFQSFRDIFTLRDDPSDRALDMPSRLEAPHGFARISLRPVREDDQEDWNDVRWANRDWLMPWESGDPLGGRPLSFNEWVRRMRQDEQAGVGAVFLIEYQMQIVGQVSLGAISYGAMRTGMVGYWVSQRYAGHGFAPLAVAMLADWAFRDPSGPHLHRIEIAILPENHRSKRVAAKLGLTDEGLRRSYMYVNGEWRDHESYSLLAGDVPGSVTDRLVPRG
;
A
#
# COMPACT_ATOMS: atom_id res chain seq x y z
N MET A 1 -52.28 23.84 -45.11
CA MET A 1 -52.00 22.90 -44.01
C MET A 1 -50.49 22.71 -43.92
N HIS A 2 -49.83 23.53 -43.04
CA HIS A 2 -48.38 23.61 -42.92
C HIS A 2 -47.94 22.74 -41.76
N VAL A 3 -47.21 21.68 -42.03
CA VAL A 3 -46.58 20.85 -41.00
C VAL A 3 -45.17 21.47 -40.71
N ARG A 4 -45.03 22.11 -39.57
CA ARG A 4 -43.72 22.55 -39.07
C ARG A 4 -42.95 21.37 -38.49
N ARG A 5 -41.82 21.01 -39.10
CA ARG A 5 -40.81 20.09 -38.56
C ARG A 5 -40.02 20.83 -37.49
N ALA A 6 -40.09 20.37 -36.26
CA ALA A 6 -39.20 20.78 -35.17
C ALA A 6 -37.85 20.10 -35.38
N ALA A 7 -36.81 20.90 -35.63
CA ALA A 7 -35.43 20.46 -35.68
C ALA A 7 -34.92 20.34 -34.25
N ALA A 8 -34.69 19.12 -33.77
CA ALA A 8 -33.98 18.87 -32.51
C ALA A 8 -32.51 19.31 -32.68
N ARG A 9 -32.11 20.35 -31.95
CA ARG A 9 -30.69 20.72 -31.81
C ARG A 9 -29.98 19.72 -30.92
N TRP A 10 -29.17 18.86 -31.51
CA TRP A 10 -28.18 18.09 -30.77
C TRP A 10 -27.03 19.02 -30.41
N HIS A 11 -26.86 19.31 -29.13
CA HIS A 11 -25.65 19.96 -28.64
C HIS A 11 -24.55 18.89 -28.66
N ASN A 12 -23.67 18.98 -29.67
CA ASN A 12 -22.41 18.24 -29.71
C ASN A 12 -21.48 18.81 -28.63
N GLY A 13 -21.61 18.29 -27.41
CA GLY A 13 -20.59 18.37 -26.39
C GLY A 13 -19.56 17.29 -26.66
N SER A 14 -18.70 17.45 -27.66
CA SER A 14 -17.51 16.62 -27.79
C SER A 14 -16.54 16.98 -26.67
N VAL A 15 -16.69 16.34 -25.52
CA VAL A 15 -15.64 16.31 -24.51
C VAL A 15 -14.45 15.60 -25.16
N SER A 16 -13.39 16.35 -25.45
CA SER A 16 -12.19 15.79 -26.06
C SER A 16 -11.64 14.71 -25.12
N VAL A 17 -11.44 13.49 -25.65
CA VAL A 17 -10.80 12.38 -24.92
C VAL A 17 -9.46 12.82 -24.33
N PHE A 18 -8.73 13.73 -25.01
CA PHE A 18 -7.49 14.34 -24.53
C PHE A 18 -7.69 15.28 -23.32
N GLN A 19 -8.83 15.92 -23.20
CA GLN A 19 -9.16 16.75 -22.03
C GLN A 19 -9.43 15.87 -20.81
N SER A 20 -10.14 14.76 -20.99
CA SER A 20 -10.35 13.75 -19.93
C SER A 20 -9.02 13.14 -19.46
N PHE A 21 -8.05 12.87 -20.36
CA PHE A 21 -6.72 12.39 -19.95
C PHE A 21 -5.93 13.44 -19.16
N ARG A 22 -6.01 14.73 -19.53
CA ARG A 22 -5.40 15.79 -18.72
C ARG A 22 -6.02 15.89 -17.34
N ASP A 23 -7.34 15.75 -17.21
CA ASP A 23 -8.05 15.85 -15.93
C ASP A 23 -7.76 14.65 -15.03
N ILE A 24 -7.42 13.47 -15.58
CA ILE A 24 -6.94 12.29 -14.82
C ILE A 24 -5.60 12.57 -14.14
N PHE A 25 -4.72 13.35 -14.78
CA PHE A 25 -3.38 13.65 -14.28
C PHE A 25 -3.22 15.09 -13.77
N THR A 26 -4.22 15.95 -13.95
CA THR A 26 -4.18 17.32 -13.40
C THR A 26 -4.79 17.27 -12.00
N LEU A 27 -3.93 17.28 -11.02
CA LEU A 27 -4.33 17.44 -9.63
C LEU A 27 -4.72 18.92 -9.44
N ARG A 28 -5.91 19.14 -8.91
CA ARG A 28 -6.40 20.49 -8.57
C ARG A 28 -5.77 21.02 -7.27
N ASP A 29 -5.05 20.14 -6.56
CA ASP A 29 -4.50 20.44 -5.25
C ASP A 29 -3.04 20.89 -5.38
N ASP A 30 -2.63 21.86 -4.56
CA ASP A 30 -1.23 22.22 -4.39
C ASP A 30 -0.43 20.97 -3.96
N PRO A 31 0.77 20.71 -4.51
CA PRO A 31 1.60 19.61 -4.03
C PRO A 31 1.83 19.61 -2.51
N SER A 32 1.81 20.78 -1.86
CA SER A 32 1.89 20.90 -0.40
C SER A 32 0.68 20.32 0.34
N ASP A 33 -0.50 20.26 -0.32
CA ASP A 33 -1.73 19.72 0.28
C ASP A 33 -1.76 18.18 0.26
N ARG A 34 -0.74 17.53 -0.31
CA ARG A 34 -0.62 16.08 -0.42
C ARG A 34 0.28 15.43 0.62
N ALA A 35 1.04 16.23 1.34
CA ALA A 35 1.88 15.71 2.40
C ALA A 35 1.04 14.80 3.33
N LEU A 36 1.53 13.57 3.57
CA LEU A 36 0.84 12.66 4.47
C LEU A 36 1.00 13.17 5.90
N ASP A 37 -0.10 13.30 6.63
CA ASP A 37 -0.07 13.54 8.07
C ASP A 37 0.19 12.21 8.77
N MET A 38 1.48 11.91 8.97
CA MET A 38 1.91 10.62 9.50
C MET A 38 1.54 10.49 10.98
N PRO A 39 0.72 9.50 11.35
CA PRO A 39 0.39 9.27 12.76
C PRO A 39 1.66 8.88 13.53
N SER A 40 1.79 9.36 14.76
CA SER A 40 2.90 8.98 15.62
C SER A 40 2.93 7.47 15.90
N ARG A 41 1.75 6.85 15.96
CA ARG A 41 1.51 5.41 16.16
C ARG A 41 0.06 5.05 15.83
N LEU A 42 -0.13 3.89 15.24
CA LEU A 42 -1.42 3.22 15.11
C LEU A 42 -1.39 1.98 16.03
N GLU A 43 -2.35 1.87 16.91
CA GLU A 43 -2.46 0.72 17.83
C GLU A 43 -3.44 -0.31 17.29
N ALA A 44 -3.12 -1.60 17.48
CA ALA A 44 -4.04 -2.67 17.14
C ALA A 44 -5.33 -2.57 17.96
N PRO A 45 -6.51 -2.82 17.37
CA PRO A 45 -7.77 -2.81 18.10
C PRO A 45 -7.79 -3.85 19.24
N HIS A 46 -8.66 -3.62 20.22
CA HIS A 46 -8.86 -4.57 21.32
C HIS A 46 -9.24 -5.96 20.79
N GLY A 47 -8.71 -7.00 21.43
CA GLY A 47 -8.97 -8.40 21.04
C GLY A 47 -7.99 -8.99 20.03
N PHE A 48 -7.11 -8.16 19.46
CA PHE A 48 -6.02 -8.62 18.57
C PHE A 48 -4.68 -8.71 19.30
N ALA A 49 -3.69 -9.26 18.60
CA ALA A 49 -2.30 -9.19 19.05
C ALA A 49 -1.89 -7.73 19.24
N ARG A 50 -1.21 -7.43 20.35
CA ARG A 50 -0.81 -6.06 20.70
C ARG A 50 0.40 -5.61 19.87
N ILE A 51 0.21 -5.53 18.56
CA ILE A 51 1.16 -4.87 17.67
C ILE A 51 0.78 -3.40 17.53
N SER A 52 1.75 -2.58 17.16
CA SER A 52 1.52 -1.22 16.72
C SER A 52 2.30 -0.93 15.43
N LEU A 53 1.84 0.06 14.69
CA LEU A 53 2.53 0.59 13.52
C LEU A 53 3.00 1.99 13.83
N ARG A 54 4.27 2.27 13.58
CA ARG A 54 4.82 3.63 13.71
C ARG A 54 5.78 3.96 12.57
N PRO A 55 5.92 5.25 12.22
CA PRO A 55 6.93 5.67 11.26
C PRO A 55 8.34 5.27 11.71
N VAL A 56 9.20 4.94 10.73
CA VAL A 56 10.62 4.69 10.98
C VAL A 56 11.32 5.96 11.47
N ARG A 57 12.35 5.83 12.31
CA ARG A 57 13.15 6.93 12.86
C ARG A 57 14.64 6.69 12.64
N GLU A 58 15.47 7.73 12.74
CA GLU A 58 16.90 7.59 12.56
C GLU A 58 17.57 6.76 13.67
N ASP A 59 16.99 6.76 14.87
CA ASP A 59 17.44 5.97 16.02
C ASP A 59 17.05 4.47 15.93
N ASP A 60 16.27 4.06 14.95
CA ASP A 60 15.94 2.65 14.71
C ASP A 60 17.06 1.86 14.01
N GLN A 61 18.17 2.48 13.65
CA GLN A 61 19.17 1.88 12.76
C GLN A 61 19.70 0.53 13.27
N GLU A 62 20.03 0.44 14.54
CA GLU A 62 20.61 -0.77 15.15
C GLU A 62 19.58 -1.90 15.14
N ASP A 63 18.42 -1.67 15.73
CA ASP A 63 17.32 -2.66 15.81
C ASP A 63 16.84 -3.10 14.42
N TRP A 64 16.76 -2.15 13.47
CA TRP A 64 16.40 -2.42 12.09
C TRP A 64 17.42 -3.33 11.40
N ASN A 65 18.70 -3.00 11.51
CA ASN A 65 19.77 -3.80 10.91
C ASN A 65 19.78 -5.22 11.49
N ASP A 66 19.62 -5.35 12.80
CA ASP A 66 19.63 -6.63 13.50
C ASP A 66 18.47 -7.52 13.03
N VAL A 67 17.24 -6.99 13.00
CA VAL A 67 16.09 -7.77 12.55
C VAL A 67 16.17 -8.12 11.06
N ARG A 68 16.68 -7.21 10.22
CA ARG A 68 16.89 -7.48 8.80
C ARG A 68 17.96 -8.54 8.57
N TRP A 69 19.07 -8.44 9.27
CA TRP A 69 20.15 -9.42 9.19
C TRP A 69 19.72 -10.82 9.66
N ALA A 70 19.03 -10.88 10.79
CA ALA A 70 18.50 -12.15 11.31
C ALA A 70 17.49 -12.84 10.38
N ASN A 71 16.86 -12.06 9.49
CA ASN A 71 15.85 -12.56 8.56
C ASN A 71 16.29 -12.54 7.09
N ARG A 72 17.58 -12.34 6.78
CA ARG A 72 18.03 -12.17 5.37
C ARG A 72 17.64 -13.35 4.48
N ASP A 73 17.86 -14.59 4.93
CA ASP A 73 17.57 -15.79 4.15
C ASP A 73 16.05 -16.04 3.99
N TRP A 74 15.25 -15.57 4.98
CA TRP A 74 13.81 -15.61 4.97
C TRP A 74 13.17 -14.61 4.01
N LEU A 75 13.79 -13.43 3.85
CA LEU A 75 13.27 -12.32 3.06
C LEU A 75 13.82 -12.31 1.63
N MET A 76 15.07 -12.74 1.45
CA MET A 76 15.76 -12.71 0.16
C MET A 76 14.93 -13.25 -1.02
N PRO A 77 14.16 -14.36 -0.92
CA PRO A 77 13.38 -14.87 -2.04
C PRO A 77 12.29 -13.90 -2.55
N TRP A 78 11.94 -12.89 -1.75
CA TRP A 78 10.80 -11.99 -1.97
C TRP A 78 11.23 -10.54 -2.20
N GLU A 79 12.52 -10.24 -2.13
CA GLU A 79 13.02 -8.87 -2.23
C GLU A 79 13.07 -8.40 -3.69
N SER A 80 12.34 -7.30 -3.95
CA SER A 80 12.47 -6.58 -5.21
C SER A 80 13.74 -5.73 -5.22
N GLY A 81 14.32 -5.56 -6.40
CA GLY A 81 15.50 -4.75 -6.62
C GLY A 81 15.35 -3.82 -7.82
N ASP A 82 16.37 -3.01 -8.07
CA ASP A 82 16.48 -2.20 -9.28
C ASP A 82 17.34 -2.95 -10.31
N PRO A 83 16.82 -3.26 -11.52
CA PRO A 83 17.59 -3.95 -12.58
C PRO A 83 18.79 -3.14 -13.09
N LEU A 84 18.73 -1.80 -12.96
CA LEU A 84 19.85 -0.94 -13.34
C LEU A 84 20.94 -0.91 -12.27
N GLY A 85 20.65 -1.48 -11.10
CA GLY A 85 21.53 -1.42 -9.96
C GLY A 85 21.62 -0.02 -9.37
N GLY A 86 22.43 0.13 -8.36
CA GLY A 86 22.68 1.40 -7.72
C GLY A 86 23.47 1.20 -6.43
N ARG A 87 24.04 2.28 -5.91
CA ARG A 87 24.63 2.22 -4.59
C ARG A 87 23.52 1.97 -3.57
N PRO A 88 23.63 0.94 -2.71
CA PRO A 88 22.71 0.77 -1.60
C PRO A 88 22.67 2.06 -0.74
N LEU A 89 21.48 2.48 -0.36
CA LEU A 89 21.31 3.60 0.55
C LEU A 89 21.77 3.16 1.95
N SER A 90 22.45 4.07 2.68
CA SER A 90 22.61 3.91 4.10
C SER A 90 21.24 4.02 4.79
N PHE A 91 21.12 3.53 6.01
CA PHE A 91 19.86 3.61 6.76
C PHE A 91 19.33 5.05 6.85
N ASN A 92 20.19 6.02 7.19
CA ASN A 92 19.78 7.42 7.30
C ASN A 92 19.39 8.04 5.94
N GLU A 93 20.04 7.64 4.83
CA GLU A 93 19.62 8.05 3.48
C GLU A 93 18.26 7.47 3.14
N TRP A 94 18.01 6.22 3.49
CA TRP A 94 16.72 5.57 3.32
C TRP A 94 15.63 6.27 4.15
N VAL A 95 15.87 6.57 5.44
CA VAL A 95 14.91 7.31 6.27
C VAL A 95 14.60 8.68 5.68
N ARG A 96 15.63 9.43 5.23
CA ARG A 96 15.40 10.72 4.57
C ARG A 96 14.55 10.59 3.30
N ARG A 97 14.78 9.54 2.51
CA ARG A 97 13.97 9.27 1.32
C ARG A 97 12.51 9.01 1.70
N MET A 98 12.27 8.23 2.74
CA MET A 98 10.89 7.98 3.23
C MET A 98 10.20 9.28 3.65
N ARG A 99 10.91 10.19 4.33
CA ARG A 99 10.37 11.52 4.68
C ARG A 99 10.02 12.36 3.45
N GLN A 100 10.84 12.30 2.42
CA GLN A 100 10.54 12.98 1.14
C GLN A 100 9.30 12.39 0.47
N ASP A 101 9.15 11.06 0.46
CA ASP A 101 7.99 10.39 -0.11
C ASP A 101 6.70 10.69 0.68
N GLU A 102 6.78 10.76 2.02
CA GLU A 102 5.69 11.22 2.90
C GLU A 102 5.28 12.66 2.61
N GLN A 103 6.26 13.57 2.49
CA GLN A 103 6.02 14.98 2.16
C GLN A 103 5.44 15.16 0.75
N ALA A 104 5.86 14.33 -0.20
CA ALA A 104 5.31 14.33 -1.55
C ALA A 104 3.95 13.61 -1.65
N GLY A 105 3.51 12.93 -0.59
CA GLY A 105 2.27 12.15 -0.56
C GLY A 105 2.31 10.87 -1.40
N VAL A 106 3.50 10.37 -1.76
CA VAL A 106 3.63 9.23 -2.68
C VAL A 106 3.94 7.90 -2.00
N GLY A 107 4.22 7.94 -0.70
CA GLY A 107 4.50 6.73 0.07
C GLY A 107 4.63 6.96 1.56
N ALA A 108 4.40 5.90 2.34
CA ALA A 108 4.55 5.85 3.79
C ALA A 108 5.13 4.50 4.21
N VAL A 109 6.00 4.49 5.21
CA VAL A 109 6.58 3.27 5.77
C VAL A 109 6.36 3.24 7.28
N PHE A 110 5.79 2.14 7.75
CA PHE A 110 5.59 1.87 9.17
C PHE A 110 6.37 0.63 9.59
N LEU A 111 7.05 0.73 10.72
CA LEU A 111 7.59 -0.43 11.43
C LEU A 111 6.47 -1.11 12.20
N ILE A 112 6.46 -2.44 12.18
CA ILE A 112 5.57 -3.25 13.01
C ILE A 112 6.33 -3.51 14.33
N GLU A 113 5.78 -3.02 15.42
CA GLU A 113 6.31 -3.26 16.76
C GLU A 113 5.46 -4.25 17.54
N TYR A 114 6.13 -5.10 18.28
CA TYR A 114 5.53 -6.00 19.26
C TYR A 114 6.45 -6.09 20.49
N GLN A 115 5.91 -5.81 21.69
CA GLN A 115 6.69 -5.82 22.94
C GLN A 115 7.96 -4.95 22.86
N MET A 116 7.84 -3.74 22.32
CA MET A 116 8.92 -2.77 22.12
C MET A 116 10.03 -3.23 21.15
N GLN A 117 9.82 -4.28 20.37
CA GLN A 117 10.77 -4.78 19.38
C GLN A 117 10.23 -4.58 17.98
N ILE A 118 11.10 -4.23 17.02
CA ILE A 118 10.78 -4.23 15.61
C ILE A 118 10.66 -5.68 15.14
N VAL A 119 9.47 -6.05 14.67
CA VAL A 119 9.19 -7.42 14.21
C VAL A 119 8.86 -7.49 12.71
N GLY A 120 8.81 -6.36 12.03
CA GLY A 120 8.50 -6.29 10.60
C GLY A 120 8.27 -4.87 10.12
N GLN A 121 7.75 -4.77 8.92
CA GLN A 121 7.40 -3.51 8.25
C GLN A 121 6.16 -3.70 7.42
N VAL A 122 5.37 -2.63 7.31
CA VAL A 122 4.33 -2.48 6.30
C VAL A 122 4.49 -1.13 5.63
N SER A 123 4.31 -1.06 4.31
CA SER A 123 4.46 0.16 3.53
C SER A 123 3.30 0.37 2.57
N LEU A 124 3.01 1.61 2.31
CA LEU A 124 2.13 2.07 1.24
C LEU A 124 3.01 2.88 0.28
N GLY A 125 3.05 2.51 -0.97
CA GLY A 125 3.87 3.19 -1.98
C GLY A 125 3.12 3.37 -3.29
N ALA A 126 3.77 4.02 -4.26
CA ALA A 126 3.18 4.31 -5.57
C ALA A 126 1.78 4.91 -5.46
N ILE A 127 1.58 5.82 -4.49
CA ILE A 127 0.29 6.48 -4.29
C ILE A 127 -0.01 7.35 -5.51
N SER A 128 -1.14 7.07 -6.14
CA SER A 128 -1.67 7.83 -7.27
C SER A 128 -3.01 8.45 -6.86
N TYR A 129 -3.13 9.76 -7.00
CA TYR A 129 -4.34 10.54 -6.71
C TYR A 129 -5.22 10.73 -7.95
N GLY A 130 -6.09 11.70 -7.93
CA GLY A 130 -7.02 12.02 -9.00
C GLY A 130 -8.06 10.91 -9.18
N ALA A 131 -8.26 10.43 -10.40
CA ALA A 131 -9.27 9.43 -10.72
C ALA A 131 -8.94 8.02 -10.20
N MET A 132 -7.69 7.74 -9.84
CA MET A 132 -7.28 6.41 -9.38
C MET A 132 -7.37 6.24 -7.87
N ARG A 133 -6.86 7.18 -7.09
CA ARG A 133 -6.78 7.13 -5.62
C ARG A 133 -6.37 5.74 -5.12
N THR A 134 -5.23 5.25 -5.63
CA THR A 134 -4.71 3.90 -5.36
C THR A 134 -3.33 3.94 -4.76
N GLY A 135 -2.92 2.88 -4.07
CA GLY A 135 -1.56 2.67 -3.58
C GLY A 135 -1.21 1.20 -3.48
N MET A 136 0.09 0.91 -3.56
CA MET A 136 0.61 -0.45 -3.43
C MET A 136 1.08 -0.71 -2.00
N VAL A 137 0.65 -1.84 -1.44
CA VAL A 137 1.04 -2.29 -0.11
C VAL A 137 2.13 -3.36 -0.21
N GLY A 138 3.24 -3.10 0.49
CA GLY A 138 4.31 -4.06 0.72
C GLY A 138 4.44 -4.37 2.21
N TYR A 139 4.84 -5.58 2.57
CA TYR A 139 5.05 -5.94 3.98
C TYR A 139 5.96 -7.14 4.14
N TRP A 140 6.57 -7.23 5.32
CA TRP A 140 7.24 -8.42 5.80
C TRP A 140 7.15 -8.50 7.32
N VAL A 141 7.25 -9.72 7.83
CA VAL A 141 7.31 -10.02 9.28
C VAL A 141 8.46 -10.99 9.51
N SER A 142 9.20 -10.80 10.58
CA SER A 142 10.28 -11.69 11.02
C SER A 142 9.79 -13.14 11.10
N GLN A 143 10.61 -14.08 10.66
CA GLN A 143 10.31 -15.51 10.64
C GLN A 143 9.81 -16.02 11.98
N ARG A 144 10.40 -15.54 13.08
CA ARG A 144 10.01 -15.88 14.45
C ARG A 144 8.52 -15.62 14.73
N TYR A 145 7.95 -14.61 14.11
CA TYR A 145 6.56 -14.18 14.30
C TYR A 145 5.64 -14.55 13.13
N ALA A 146 6.16 -15.34 12.17
CA ALA A 146 5.32 -15.85 11.09
C ALA A 146 4.23 -16.78 11.63
N GLY A 147 3.02 -16.68 11.11
CA GLY A 147 1.88 -17.47 11.58
C GLY A 147 1.10 -16.87 12.77
N HIS A 148 1.61 -15.85 13.46
CA HIS A 148 0.95 -15.22 14.61
C HIS A 148 -0.13 -14.19 14.24
N GLY A 149 -0.44 -14.03 12.95
CA GLY A 149 -1.46 -13.09 12.50
C GLY A 149 -0.98 -11.63 12.38
N PHE A 150 0.30 -11.34 12.62
CA PHE A 150 0.84 -9.98 12.60
C PHE A 150 0.76 -9.34 11.20
N ALA A 151 1.12 -10.07 10.15
CA ALA A 151 1.10 -9.54 8.78
C ALA A 151 -0.31 -9.12 8.33
N PRO A 152 -1.36 -9.98 8.38
CA PRO A 152 -2.69 -9.55 8.02
C PRO A 152 -3.22 -8.41 8.90
N LEU A 153 -2.90 -8.40 10.20
CA LEU A 153 -3.30 -7.31 11.09
C LEU A 153 -2.63 -5.98 10.72
N ALA A 154 -1.33 -5.99 10.47
CA ALA A 154 -0.59 -4.80 10.06
C ALA A 154 -1.11 -4.24 8.71
N VAL A 155 -1.39 -5.11 7.74
CA VAL A 155 -1.99 -4.70 6.45
C VAL A 155 -3.39 -4.13 6.65
N ALA A 156 -4.21 -4.74 7.53
CA ALA A 156 -5.55 -4.24 7.84
C ALA A 156 -5.50 -2.85 8.49
N MET A 157 -4.62 -2.65 9.49
CA MET A 157 -4.43 -1.36 10.16
C MET A 157 -3.96 -0.27 9.18
N LEU A 158 -3.01 -0.60 8.29
CA LEU A 158 -2.57 0.31 7.23
C LEU A 158 -3.72 0.66 6.27
N ALA A 159 -4.53 -0.34 5.88
CA ALA A 159 -5.67 -0.13 5.00
C ALA A 159 -6.74 0.77 5.65
N ASP A 160 -7.04 0.58 6.93
CA ASP A 160 -7.97 1.43 7.68
C ASP A 160 -7.48 2.88 7.71
N TRP A 161 -6.19 3.10 7.99
CA TRP A 161 -5.56 4.41 7.91
C TRP A 161 -5.64 4.99 6.49
N ALA A 162 -5.27 4.21 5.49
CA ALA A 162 -5.22 4.68 4.11
C ALA A 162 -6.59 5.03 3.53
N PHE A 163 -7.65 4.37 3.97
CA PHE A 163 -9.00 4.56 3.43
C PHE A 163 -9.80 5.63 4.17
N ARG A 164 -9.72 5.70 5.50
CA ARG A 164 -10.71 6.39 6.32
C ARG A 164 -10.16 7.27 7.42
N ASP A 165 -8.94 7.06 7.85
CA ASP A 165 -8.37 7.90 8.90
C ASP A 165 -8.23 9.34 8.39
N PRO A 166 -8.63 10.36 9.20
CA PRO A 166 -8.50 11.76 8.80
C PRO A 166 -7.09 12.18 8.42
N SER A 167 -6.06 11.52 8.99
CA SER A 167 -4.64 11.75 8.66
C SER A 167 -4.17 10.99 7.42
N GLY A 168 -4.98 10.05 6.93
CA GLY A 168 -4.61 9.17 5.81
C GLY A 168 -4.82 9.80 4.43
N PRO A 169 -4.33 9.14 3.39
CA PRO A 169 -4.42 9.63 2.01
C PRO A 169 -5.82 9.48 1.39
N HIS A 170 -6.80 8.95 2.09
CA HIS A 170 -8.17 8.71 1.64
C HIS A 170 -8.24 7.99 0.29
N LEU A 171 -7.55 6.85 0.19
CA LEU A 171 -7.52 6.07 -1.03
C LEU A 171 -8.87 5.38 -1.29
N HIS A 172 -9.16 5.17 -2.57
CA HIS A 172 -10.26 4.33 -3.02
C HIS A 172 -9.86 2.84 -3.05
N ARG A 173 -8.57 2.57 -3.27
CA ARG A 173 -8.07 1.23 -3.56
C ARG A 173 -6.64 1.03 -3.03
N ILE A 174 -6.36 -0.17 -2.50
CA ILE A 174 -5.01 -0.67 -2.29
C ILE A 174 -4.78 -1.94 -3.10
N GLU A 175 -3.53 -2.15 -3.51
CA GLU A 175 -3.09 -3.32 -4.25
C GLU A 175 -1.94 -4.03 -3.54
N ILE A 176 -1.88 -5.36 -3.68
CA ILE A 176 -0.75 -6.18 -3.29
C ILE A 176 -0.35 -7.04 -4.48
N ALA A 177 0.90 -6.95 -4.91
CA ALA A 177 1.46 -7.83 -5.93
C ALA A 177 2.22 -8.97 -5.24
N ILE A 178 1.90 -10.20 -5.57
CA ILE A 178 2.39 -11.39 -4.87
C ILE A 178 3.00 -12.36 -5.91
N LEU A 179 4.24 -12.80 -5.68
CA LEU A 179 4.84 -13.88 -6.48
C LEU A 179 3.95 -15.14 -6.40
N PRO A 180 3.68 -15.84 -7.52
CA PRO A 180 2.77 -17.00 -7.54
C PRO A 180 3.09 -18.07 -6.50
N GLU A 181 4.36 -18.28 -6.19
CA GLU A 181 4.85 -19.24 -5.20
C GLU A 181 4.82 -18.73 -3.75
N ASN A 182 4.53 -17.44 -3.52
CA ASN A 182 4.46 -16.89 -2.15
C ASN A 182 3.11 -17.21 -1.48
N HIS A 183 2.91 -18.49 -1.17
CA HIS A 183 1.68 -18.98 -0.52
C HIS A 183 1.38 -18.31 0.83
N ARG A 184 2.40 -17.75 1.52
CA ARG A 184 2.19 -17.05 2.79
C ARG A 184 1.49 -15.71 2.56
N SER A 185 1.97 -14.91 1.59
CA SER A 185 1.31 -13.65 1.21
C SER A 185 -0.09 -13.88 0.63
N LYS A 186 -0.29 -14.93 -0.17
CA LYS A 186 -1.63 -15.31 -0.65
C LYS A 186 -2.61 -15.58 0.50
N ARG A 187 -2.17 -16.24 1.57
CA ARG A 187 -3.01 -16.42 2.77
C ARG A 187 -3.33 -15.13 3.49
N VAL A 188 -2.44 -14.13 3.45
CA VAL A 188 -2.75 -12.78 3.98
C VAL A 188 -3.83 -12.13 3.14
N ALA A 189 -3.69 -12.13 1.81
CA ALA A 189 -4.69 -11.60 0.89
C ALA A 189 -6.06 -12.25 1.10
N ALA A 190 -6.09 -13.60 1.19
CA ALA A 190 -7.33 -14.35 1.43
C ALA A 190 -7.98 -14.02 2.79
N LYS A 191 -7.20 -13.90 3.89
CA LYS A 191 -7.72 -13.53 5.21
C LYS A 191 -8.36 -12.14 5.23
N LEU A 192 -7.84 -11.22 4.45
CA LEU A 192 -8.35 -9.86 4.33
C LEU A 192 -9.47 -9.75 3.29
N GLY A 193 -9.76 -10.84 2.55
CA GLY A 193 -10.77 -10.86 1.51
C GLY A 193 -10.43 -9.95 0.33
N LEU A 194 -9.14 -9.90 -0.04
CA LEU A 194 -8.73 -9.21 -1.26
C LEU A 194 -9.20 -9.99 -2.49
N THR A 195 -9.59 -9.26 -3.52
CA THR A 195 -9.98 -9.83 -4.82
C THR A 195 -8.74 -10.12 -5.66
N ASP A 196 -8.64 -11.34 -6.20
CA ASP A 196 -7.63 -11.71 -7.20
C ASP A 196 -8.03 -11.11 -8.56
N GLU A 197 -7.15 -10.31 -9.14
CA GLU A 197 -7.36 -9.64 -10.43
C GLU A 197 -6.49 -10.21 -11.55
N GLY A 198 -5.82 -11.32 -11.27
CA GLY A 198 -5.04 -12.07 -12.25
C GLY A 198 -3.56 -11.77 -12.25
N LEU A 199 -2.89 -12.34 -13.25
CA LEU A 199 -1.44 -12.34 -13.38
C LEU A 199 -0.95 -11.13 -14.17
N ARG A 200 0.03 -10.40 -13.61
CA ARG A 200 0.82 -9.36 -14.29
C ARG A 200 2.16 -9.96 -14.70
N ARG A 201 2.37 -10.12 -16.00
CA ARG A 201 3.60 -10.72 -16.54
C ARG A 201 4.79 -9.80 -16.38
N SER A 202 5.95 -10.35 -15.96
CA SER A 202 7.23 -9.64 -15.82
C SER A 202 7.08 -8.31 -15.08
N TYR A 203 6.36 -8.32 -13.95
CA TYR A 203 5.86 -7.12 -13.30
C TYR A 203 6.87 -6.43 -12.41
N MET A 204 7.64 -7.19 -11.64
CA MET A 204 8.69 -6.65 -10.77
C MET A 204 9.98 -7.44 -10.92
N TYR A 205 11.09 -6.74 -10.72
CA TYR A 205 12.42 -7.33 -10.70
C TYR A 205 12.72 -7.89 -9.31
N VAL A 206 12.86 -9.21 -9.20
CA VAL A 206 13.08 -9.93 -7.97
C VAL A 206 14.20 -10.94 -8.17
N ASN A 207 15.20 -10.94 -7.29
CA ASN A 207 16.33 -11.86 -7.35
C ASN A 207 17.04 -11.95 -8.72
N GLY A 208 17.23 -10.81 -9.37
CA GLY A 208 18.02 -10.75 -10.61
C GLY A 208 17.20 -11.02 -11.88
N GLU A 209 15.88 -11.16 -11.79
CA GLU A 209 15.03 -11.39 -12.97
C GLU A 209 13.67 -10.69 -12.87
N TRP A 210 13.05 -10.41 -14.03
CA TRP A 210 11.68 -9.92 -14.09
C TRP A 210 10.73 -11.08 -13.82
N ARG A 211 9.91 -10.96 -12.76
CA ARG A 211 9.00 -11.99 -12.28
C ARG A 211 7.54 -11.61 -12.49
N ASP A 212 6.75 -12.61 -12.81
CA ASP A 212 5.28 -12.51 -12.81
C ASP A 212 4.77 -12.33 -11.39
N HIS A 213 3.69 -11.55 -11.23
CA HIS A 213 3.00 -11.38 -9.94
C HIS A 213 1.50 -11.51 -10.10
N GLU A 214 0.86 -12.20 -9.19
CA GLU A 214 -0.59 -12.14 -9.03
C GLU A 214 -0.96 -10.82 -8.34
N SER A 215 -1.97 -10.13 -8.87
CA SER A 215 -2.44 -8.84 -8.35
C SER A 215 -3.69 -9.03 -7.51
N TYR A 216 -3.64 -8.55 -6.29
CA TYR A 216 -4.76 -8.58 -5.35
C TYR A 216 -5.15 -7.17 -4.97
N SER A 217 -6.46 -6.91 -4.86
CA SER A 217 -6.97 -5.58 -4.52
C SER A 217 -8.00 -5.60 -3.39
N LEU A 218 -8.09 -4.48 -2.70
CA LEU A 218 -9.16 -4.18 -1.75
C LEU A 218 -9.64 -2.75 -2.01
N LEU A 219 -10.96 -2.60 -2.13
CA LEU A 219 -11.59 -1.29 -2.31
C LEU A 219 -12.15 -0.79 -0.97
N ALA A 220 -12.08 0.51 -0.74
CA ALA A 220 -12.70 1.13 0.43
C ALA A 220 -14.20 0.84 0.53
N GLY A 221 -14.88 0.70 -0.62
CA GLY A 221 -16.29 0.34 -0.71
C GLY A 221 -16.62 -1.11 -0.36
N ASP A 222 -15.64 -2.03 -0.45
CA ASP A 222 -15.83 -3.44 -0.10
C ASP A 222 -15.90 -3.68 1.41
N VAL A 223 -15.57 -2.65 2.21
CA VAL A 223 -15.45 -2.75 3.67
C VAL A 223 -16.41 -1.78 4.31
N PRO A 224 -17.58 -2.23 4.77
CA PRO A 224 -18.57 -1.36 5.43
C PRO A 224 -18.07 -0.75 6.74
N GLY A 225 -17.23 -1.48 7.49
CA GLY A 225 -16.61 -1.06 8.75
C GLY A 225 -15.10 -0.91 8.62
N SER A 226 -14.37 -1.47 9.56
CA SER A 226 -12.91 -1.55 9.55
C SER A 226 -12.43 -2.78 8.78
N VAL A 227 -11.26 -2.67 8.10
CA VAL A 227 -10.60 -3.83 7.50
C VAL A 227 -10.17 -4.82 8.57
N THR A 228 -9.79 -4.32 9.75
CA THR A 228 -9.44 -5.16 10.90
C THR A 228 -10.59 -6.04 11.37
N ASP A 229 -11.85 -5.63 11.20
CA ASP A 229 -13.03 -6.44 11.55
C ASP A 229 -13.11 -7.76 10.75
N ARG A 230 -12.50 -7.82 9.58
CA ARG A 230 -12.44 -9.06 8.76
C ARG A 230 -11.58 -10.15 9.38
N LEU A 231 -10.72 -9.80 10.32
CA LEU A 231 -9.83 -10.72 11.02
C LEU A 231 -10.44 -11.29 12.31
N VAL A 232 -11.59 -10.77 12.76
CA VAL A 232 -12.31 -11.30 13.91
C VAL A 232 -12.85 -12.69 13.52
N PRO A 233 -12.57 -13.75 14.30
CA PRO A 233 -13.18 -15.05 14.06
C PRO A 233 -14.71 -14.92 14.06
N ARG A 234 -15.34 -15.30 12.95
CA ARG A 234 -16.79 -15.45 12.94
C ARG A 234 -17.12 -16.69 13.76
N GLY A 235 -17.70 -16.49 14.95
CA GLY A 235 -18.13 -17.56 15.82
C GLY A 235 -19.14 -18.49 15.15
#